data_3fa7580cad6ba3285f7aea5e4d37aeb3
#
_entry.id   3fa7580cad6ba3285f7aea5e4d37aeb3
#
_cell.length_a   1.000
_cell.length_b   1.000
_cell.length_c   1.000
_cell.angle_alpha   90.00
_cell.angle_beta   90.00
_cell.angle_gamma   90.00
#
_symmetry.space_group_name_H-M   'P 1'
#
loop_
_entity.id
_entity.type
_entity.pdbx_description
1 polymer ?
#
loop_
_entity_poly.entity_id
_entity_poly.type
_entity_poly.pdbx_seq_one_letter_code
_entity_poly.pdbx_strand_id
1 'polypeptide(L)'
;MFEKLRNLEKKGYIPDIIFDIGAHHGNWTLECLKIYPNSRYVLVEPIEYSELNILKRLNNIRVFNVILNENNIEVDWYELKNTGDSIFKEKSKHFTDCIGLKRQSITLNTLLEKKKGITENCNKILIKIDCQGAEMPILKGASDIYDKINFIILELPLFGKYNENVPNFLEHIKFMDSIGFVPYDIIDNHYINEFNMQVDMLFINKKHKFNEIVQELLLK
;
A
#
# COMPACT_ATOMS: atom_id res chain seq x y z
N MET A 1 -3.21 12.21 6.97
CA MET A 1 -2.96 11.58 5.65
C MET A 1 -3.42 12.43 4.46
N PHE A 2 -4.72 12.67 4.22
CA PHE A 2 -5.24 13.28 2.98
C PHE A 2 -4.81 14.73 2.71
N GLU A 3 -4.51 15.51 3.75
CA GLU A 3 -3.93 16.84 3.59
C GLU A 3 -2.57 16.79 2.88
N LYS A 4 -1.74 15.78 3.20
CA LYS A 4 -0.44 15.58 2.56
C LYS A 4 -0.59 15.20 1.09
N LEU A 5 -1.59 14.40 0.73
CA LEU A 5 -1.92 14.08 -0.66
C LEU A 5 -2.39 15.32 -1.43
N ARG A 6 -3.24 16.18 -0.83
CA ARG A 6 -3.62 17.48 -1.42
C ARG A 6 -2.40 18.39 -1.62
N ASN A 7 -1.42 18.34 -0.71
CA ASN A 7 -0.18 19.12 -0.87
C ASN A 7 0.68 18.59 -2.04
N LEU A 8 0.68 17.28 -2.30
CA LEU A 8 1.32 16.73 -3.52
C LEU A 8 0.60 17.20 -4.79
N GLU A 9 -0.73 17.18 -4.78
CA GLU A 9 -1.55 17.67 -5.90
C GLU A 9 -1.27 19.14 -6.19
N LYS A 10 -1.26 20.01 -5.15
CA LYS A 10 -0.91 21.42 -5.28
C LYS A 10 0.51 21.66 -5.81
N LYS A 11 1.45 20.74 -5.56
CA LYS A 11 2.80 20.76 -6.15
C LYS A 11 2.85 20.17 -7.58
N GLY A 12 1.70 19.87 -8.17
CA GLY A 12 1.56 19.36 -9.55
C GLY A 12 1.80 17.88 -9.71
N TYR A 13 1.75 17.09 -8.62
CA TYR A 13 1.77 15.64 -8.72
C TYR A 13 0.34 15.12 -8.84
N ILE A 14 0.00 14.59 -10.02
CA ILE A 14 -1.26 13.91 -10.30
C ILE A 14 -0.88 12.51 -10.81
N PRO A 15 -1.21 11.43 -10.07
CA PRO A 15 -0.92 10.07 -10.51
C PRO A 15 -1.80 9.65 -11.68
N ASP A 16 -1.24 8.90 -12.63
CA ASP A 16 -1.99 8.28 -13.72
C ASP A 16 -2.84 7.11 -13.18
N ILE A 17 -2.28 6.43 -12.18
CA ILE A 17 -2.92 5.29 -11.53
C ILE A 17 -2.54 5.23 -10.04
N ILE A 18 -3.50 4.83 -9.24
CA ILE A 18 -3.38 4.63 -7.78
C ILE A 18 -3.71 3.18 -7.47
N PHE A 19 -2.81 2.51 -6.77
CA PHE A 19 -3.07 1.19 -6.19
C PHE A 19 -3.42 1.36 -4.71
N ASP A 20 -4.56 0.82 -4.30
CA ASP A 20 -5.01 0.70 -2.91
C ASP A 20 -5.00 -0.79 -2.56
N ILE A 21 -3.89 -1.24 -1.95
CA ILE A 21 -3.64 -2.64 -1.60
C ILE A 21 -3.93 -2.83 -0.12
N GLY A 22 -4.86 -3.73 0.22
CA GLY A 22 -5.56 -3.76 1.49
C GLY A 22 -6.67 -2.71 1.51
N ALA A 23 -7.51 -2.71 0.46
CA ALA A 23 -8.52 -1.67 0.28
C ALA A 23 -9.69 -1.76 1.28
N HIS A 24 -9.86 -2.91 1.95
CA HIS A 24 -10.94 -3.16 2.90
C HIS A 24 -12.30 -2.70 2.33
N HIS A 25 -13.04 -1.81 2.96
CA HIS A 25 -14.30 -1.24 2.44
C HIS A 25 -14.12 -0.13 1.38
N GLY A 26 -12.89 0.21 1.00
CA GLY A 26 -12.59 1.24 -0.01
C GLY A 26 -12.69 2.67 0.48
N ASN A 27 -12.73 2.91 1.80
CA ASN A 27 -12.87 4.24 2.39
C ASN A 27 -11.70 5.16 2.01
N TRP A 28 -10.47 4.63 1.99
CA TRP A 28 -9.29 5.39 1.58
C TRP A 28 -9.40 5.81 0.11
N THR A 29 -9.80 4.90 -0.77
CA THR A 29 -10.05 5.21 -2.19
C THR A 29 -11.10 6.30 -2.36
N LEU A 30 -12.20 6.27 -1.59
CA LEU A 30 -13.25 7.30 -1.66
C LEU A 30 -12.71 8.70 -1.33
N GLU A 31 -11.83 8.83 -0.35
CA GLU A 31 -11.19 10.11 -0.03
C GLU A 31 -10.17 10.53 -1.11
N CYS A 32 -9.42 9.57 -1.67
CA CYS A 32 -8.49 9.84 -2.76
C CYS A 32 -9.20 10.32 -4.04
N LEU A 33 -10.39 9.80 -4.35
CA LEU A 33 -11.20 10.26 -5.48
C LEU A 33 -11.57 11.74 -5.40
N LYS A 34 -11.68 12.31 -4.18
CA LYS A 34 -11.91 13.75 -3.99
C LYS A 34 -10.69 14.60 -4.34
N ILE A 35 -9.48 14.00 -4.32
CA ILE A 35 -8.22 14.67 -4.60
C ILE A 35 -7.79 14.42 -6.06
N TYR A 36 -7.90 13.17 -6.52
CA TYR A 36 -7.47 12.70 -7.82
C TYR A 36 -8.61 12.06 -8.63
N PRO A 37 -9.67 12.82 -8.98
CA PRO A 37 -10.90 12.26 -9.58
C PRO A 37 -10.66 11.64 -10.96
N ASN A 38 -9.62 12.05 -11.67
CA ASN A 38 -9.30 11.59 -13.02
C ASN A 38 -8.25 10.46 -13.05
N SER A 39 -7.66 10.09 -11.92
CA SER A 39 -6.74 8.95 -11.83
C SER A 39 -7.49 7.63 -12.00
N ARG A 40 -6.80 6.64 -12.52
CA ARG A 40 -7.28 5.24 -12.50
C ARG A 40 -6.99 4.65 -11.12
N TYR A 41 -7.83 3.72 -10.68
CA TYR A 41 -7.69 3.05 -9.39
C TYR A 41 -7.69 1.55 -9.55
N VAL A 42 -6.78 0.90 -8.83
CA VAL A 42 -6.70 -0.56 -8.70
C VAL A 42 -6.78 -0.88 -7.21
N LEU A 43 -7.90 -1.45 -6.80
CA LEU A 43 -8.13 -1.89 -5.44
C LEU A 43 -7.85 -3.38 -5.36
N VAL A 44 -7.04 -3.78 -4.39
CA VAL A 44 -6.76 -5.18 -4.10
C VAL A 44 -7.18 -5.49 -2.67
N GLU A 45 -8.12 -6.41 -2.53
CA GLU A 45 -8.68 -6.83 -1.24
C GLU A 45 -9.12 -8.29 -1.35
N PRO A 46 -8.54 -9.21 -0.56
CA PRO A 46 -8.91 -10.63 -0.62
C PRO A 46 -10.38 -10.90 -0.32
N ILE A 47 -10.99 -10.13 0.58
CA ILE A 47 -12.38 -10.29 1.01
C ILE A 47 -13.31 -9.53 0.07
N GLU A 48 -14.42 -10.14 -0.29
CA GLU A 48 -15.47 -9.48 -1.06
C GLU A 48 -16.35 -8.64 -0.14
N TYR A 49 -16.19 -7.31 -0.22
CA TYR A 49 -17.07 -6.35 0.44
C TYR A 49 -18.08 -5.76 -0.56
N SER A 50 -19.32 -5.53 -0.10
CA SER A 50 -20.40 -4.94 -0.93
C SER A 50 -20.04 -3.54 -1.43
N GLU A 51 -19.33 -2.76 -0.62
CA GLU A 51 -18.85 -1.41 -0.93
C GLU A 51 -17.87 -1.42 -2.11
N LEU A 52 -16.96 -2.40 -2.17
CA LEU A 52 -16.06 -2.57 -3.30
C LEU A 52 -16.81 -2.94 -4.58
N ASN A 53 -17.89 -3.72 -4.48
CA ASN A 53 -18.76 -4.02 -5.63
C ASN A 53 -19.50 -2.78 -6.15
N ILE A 54 -19.77 -1.79 -5.29
CA ILE A 54 -20.32 -0.49 -5.70
C ILE A 54 -19.21 0.32 -6.41
N LEU A 55 -18.03 0.44 -5.82
CA LEU A 55 -16.91 1.17 -6.40
C LEU A 55 -16.49 0.61 -7.77
N LYS A 56 -16.53 -0.70 -7.94
CA LYS A 56 -16.22 -1.39 -9.22
C LYS A 56 -17.10 -0.95 -10.39
N ARG A 57 -18.25 -0.29 -10.14
CA ARG A 57 -19.13 0.24 -11.19
C ARG A 57 -18.59 1.54 -11.80
N LEU A 58 -17.64 2.21 -11.13
CA LEU A 58 -17.00 3.40 -11.68
C LEU A 58 -16.00 3.00 -12.77
N ASN A 59 -16.03 3.72 -13.89
CA ASN A 59 -15.25 3.38 -15.09
C ASN A 59 -13.72 3.42 -14.87
N ASN A 60 -13.26 4.20 -13.88
CA ASN A 60 -11.85 4.36 -13.56
C ASN A 60 -11.38 3.48 -12.40
N ILE A 61 -12.22 2.58 -11.87
CA ILE A 61 -11.89 1.67 -10.75
C ILE A 61 -11.92 0.21 -11.21
N ARG A 62 -10.88 -0.53 -10.83
CA ARG A 62 -10.82 -1.99 -10.94
C ARG A 62 -10.59 -2.60 -9.56
N VAL A 63 -11.31 -3.67 -9.24
CA VAL A 63 -11.20 -4.38 -7.96
C VAL A 63 -10.78 -5.82 -8.22
N PHE A 64 -9.81 -6.31 -7.46
CA PHE A 64 -9.30 -7.68 -7.52
C PHE A 64 -9.32 -8.32 -6.13
N ASN A 65 -10.03 -9.44 -6.01
CA ASN A 65 -10.11 -10.22 -4.77
C ASN A 65 -9.01 -11.29 -4.79
N VAL A 66 -7.80 -10.88 -4.45
CA VAL A 66 -6.60 -11.73 -4.43
C VAL A 66 -5.70 -11.38 -3.25
N ILE A 67 -4.96 -12.35 -2.76
CA ILE A 67 -3.88 -12.14 -1.80
C ILE A 67 -2.60 -11.86 -2.58
N LEU A 68 -1.97 -10.70 -2.31
CA LEU A 68 -0.66 -10.38 -2.87
C LEU A 68 0.47 -10.82 -1.94
N ASN A 69 1.58 -11.29 -2.54
CA ASN A 69 2.76 -11.75 -1.82
C ASN A 69 4.01 -11.62 -2.72
N GLU A 70 5.18 -11.96 -2.20
CA GLU A 70 6.43 -11.99 -2.96
C GLU A 70 6.51 -13.13 -3.98
N ASN A 71 5.73 -14.20 -3.81
CA ASN A 71 5.68 -15.37 -4.67
C ASN A 71 4.25 -15.86 -4.90
N ASN A 72 4.06 -16.60 -6.00
CA ASN A 72 2.79 -17.28 -6.30
C ASN A 72 2.73 -18.62 -5.54
N ILE A 73 2.40 -18.59 -4.27
CA ILE A 73 2.41 -19.74 -3.36
C ILE A 73 1.15 -19.84 -2.51
N GLU A 74 0.92 -21.00 -1.94
CA GLU A 74 -0.08 -21.15 -0.88
C GLU A 74 0.45 -20.53 0.41
N VAL A 75 -0.42 -19.74 1.10
CA VAL A 75 -0.13 -19.07 2.37
C VAL A 75 -1.19 -19.38 3.39
N ASP A 76 -0.89 -19.19 4.66
CA ASP A 76 -1.89 -19.11 5.72
C ASP A 76 -2.54 -17.73 5.67
N TRP A 77 -3.87 -17.68 5.59
CA TRP A 77 -4.67 -16.47 5.62
C TRP A 77 -5.49 -16.44 6.91
N TYR A 78 -5.22 -15.45 7.76
CA TYR A 78 -5.92 -15.25 9.02
C TYR A 78 -7.04 -14.23 8.81
N GLU A 79 -8.29 -14.69 8.92
CA GLU A 79 -9.48 -13.91 8.56
C GLU A 79 -10.49 -13.87 9.69
N LEU A 80 -10.81 -12.69 10.18
CA LEU A 80 -11.94 -12.38 11.05
C LEU A 80 -12.88 -11.33 10.44
N LYS A 81 -12.64 -10.94 9.18
CA LYS A 81 -13.33 -9.88 8.43
C LYS A 81 -13.25 -8.53 9.13
N ASN A 82 -12.06 -8.18 9.57
CA ASN A 82 -11.74 -6.91 10.20
C ASN A 82 -10.43 -6.34 9.65
N THR A 83 -9.96 -5.23 10.20
CA THR A 83 -8.75 -4.54 9.74
C THR A 83 -7.44 -5.27 10.04
N GLY A 84 -7.47 -6.36 10.83
CA GLY A 84 -6.29 -7.17 11.20
C GLY A 84 -6.06 -8.37 10.28
N ASP A 85 -6.90 -8.60 9.27
CA ASP A 85 -6.80 -9.75 8.38
C ASP A 85 -5.51 -9.70 7.55
N SER A 86 -4.71 -10.78 7.60
CA SER A 86 -3.39 -10.82 6.97
C SER A 86 -2.90 -12.25 6.73
N ILE A 87 -1.80 -12.38 5.98
CA ILE A 87 -0.98 -13.60 5.91
C ILE A 87 -0.11 -13.76 7.18
N PHE A 88 -0.03 -12.75 8.03
CA PHE A 88 0.67 -12.75 9.30
C PHE A 88 -0.32 -12.70 10.45
N LYS A 89 -0.28 -13.67 11.35
CA LYS A 89 -1.21 -13.74 12.49
C LYS A 89 -1.05 -12.53 13.41
N GLU A 90 -2.15 -11.86 13.73
CA GLU A 90 -2.15 -10.78 14.72
C GLU A 90 -2.02 -11.34 16.14
N LYS A 91 -1.27 -10.66 17.00
CA LYS A 91 -0.99 -11.07 18.39
C LYS A 91 -2.09 -10.67 19.38
N SER A 92 -3.10 -9.92 18.95
CA SER A 92 -4.17 -9.51 19.83
C SER A 92 -4.99 -10.71 20.31
N LYS A 93 -5.67 -10.54 21.43
CA LYS A 93 -6.59 -11.56 21.97
C LYS A 93 -7.70 -11.95 20.98
N HIS A 94 -8.05 -11.07 20.04
CA HIS A 94 -9.07 -11.34 19.03
C HIS A 94 -8.65 -12.44 18.06
N PHE A 95 -7.36 -12.55 17.77
CA PHE A 95 -6.80 -13.55 16.86
C PHE A 95 -6.22 -14.80 17.57
N THR A 96 -6.36 -14.92 18.89
CA THR A 96 -5.77 -16.05 19.66
C THR A 96 -6.22 -17.39 19.07
N ASP A 97 -7.51 -17.57 18.83
CA ASP A 97 -8.10 -18.81 18.30
C ASP A 97 -8.29 -18.77 16.77
N CYS A 98 -7.79 -17.72 16.10
CA CYS A 98 -7.85 -17.65 14.66
C CYS A 98 -6.89 -18.66 14.04
N ILE A 99 -7.41 -19.55 13.21
CA ILE A 99 -6.65 -20.57 12.49
C ILE A 99 -6.45 -20.07 11.05
N GLY A 100 -5.20 -20.13 10.56
CA GLY A 100 -4.89 -19.78 9.20
C GLY A 100 -5.57 -20.73 8.19
N LEU A 101 -6.28 -20.16 7.24
CA LEU A 101 -6.87 -20.89 6.12
C LEU A 101 -5.88 -20.89 4.95
N LYS A 102 -5.66 -22.06 4.33
CA LYS A 102 -4.80 -22.13 3.14
C LYS A 102 -5.45 -21.41 1.97
N ARG A 103 -4.75 -20.42 1.43
CA ARG A 103 -5.18 -19.58 0.30
C ARG A 103 -4.03 -19.40 -0.69
N GLN A 104 -4.35 -19.32 -1.98
CA GLN A 104 -3.36 -19.04 -3.02
C GLN A 104 -3.07 -17.55 -3.08
N SER A 105 -1.78 -17.19 -2.95
CA SER A 105 -1.30 -15.84 -3.21
C SER A 105 -0.71 -15.72 -4.63
N ILE A 106 -0.63 -14.48 -5.11
CA ILE A 106 0.05 -14.13 -6.35
C ILE A 106 0.93 -12.90 -6.15
N THR A 107 1.90 -12.69 -7.05
CA THR A 107 2.66 -11.43 -7.06
C THR A 107 1.88 -10.31 -7.74
N LEU A 108 2.21 -9.05 -7.46
CA LEU A 108 1.63 -7.93 -8.19
C LEU A 108 2.04 -7.98 -9.66
N ASN A 109 3.29 -8.38 -9.98
CA ASN A 109 3.74 -8.61 -11.36
C ASN A 109 2.82 -9.60 -12.09
N THR A 110 2.53 -10.77 -11.47
CA THR A 110 1.61 -11.77 -12.03
C THR A 110 0.19 -11.22 -12.25
N LEU A 111 -0.32 -10.39 -11.30
CA LEU A 111 -1.63 -9.75 -11.48
C LEU A 111 -1.63 -8.84 -12.70
N LEU A 112 -0.60 -8.02 -12.86
CA LEU A 112 -0.47 -7.07 -13.97
C LEU A 112 -0.27 -7.77 -15.32
N GLU A 113 0.51 -8.87 -15.38
CA GLU A 113 0.66 -9.71 -16.56
C GLU A 113 -0.67 -10.34 -17.01
N LYS A 114 -1.42 -10.94 -16.07
CA LYS A 114 -2.72 -11.55 -16.35
C LYS A 114 -3.78 -10.52 -16.75
N LYS A 115 -3.64 -9.28 -16.32
CA LYS A 115 -4.59 -8.19 -16.55
C LYS A 115 -3.94 -7.08 -17.38
N LYS A 116 -3.49 -7.42 -18.58
CA LYS A 116 -2.82 -6.49 -19.50
C LYS A 116 -3.54 -5.14 -19.61
N GLY A 117 -2.78 -4.08 -19.80
CA GLY A 117 -3.29 -2.72 -19.98
C GLY A 117 -3.57 -1.94 -18.66
N ILE A 118 -3.43 -2.54 -17.49
CA ILE A 118 -3.64 -1.81 -16.20
C ILE A 118 -2.66 -0.64 -16.07
N THR A 119 -1.36 -0.90 -16.27
CA THR A 119 -0.29 0.11 -16.16
C THR A 119 0.17 0.63 -17.52
N GLU A 120 -0.58 0.33 -18.58
CA GLU A 120 -0.27 0.81 -19.93
C GLU A 120 -0.44 2.34 -19.98
N ASN A 121 0.54 3.01 -20.57
CA ASN A 121 0.63 4.48 -20.62
C ASN A 121 0.63 5.16 -19.25
N CYS A 122 1.04 4.45 -18.18
CA CYS A 122 1.24 5.02 -16.86
C CYS A 122 2.73 5.24 -16.60
N ASN A 123 3.07 6.47 -16.22
CA ASN A 123 4.41 6.87 -15.78
C ASN A 123 4.40 7.48 -14.38
N LYS A 124 3.22 7.69 -13.80
CA LYS A 124 3.05 8.24 -12.46
C LYS A 124 2.15 7.33 -11.64
N ILE A 125 2.78 6.49 -10.84
CA ILE A 125 2.10 5.51 -9.98
C ILE A 125 2.23 5.94 -8.53
N LEU A 126 1.10 5.96 -7.81
CA LEU A 126 1.01 6.02 -6.36
C LEU A 126 0.53 4.65 -5.86
N ILE A 127 1.23 4.07 -4.90
CA ILE A 127 0.80 2.82 -4.25
C ILE A 127 0.58 3.07 -2.77
N LYS A 128 -0.55 2.65 -2.21
CA LYS A 128 -0.77 2.44 -0.78
C LYS A 128 -0.77 0.94 -0.52
N ILE A 129 -0.06 0.51 0.51
CA ILE A 129 -0.10 -0.86 1.01
C ILE A 129 -0.31 -0.80 2.52
N ASP A 130 -1.41 -1.42 2.95
CA ASP A 130 -1.84 -1.53 4.33
C ASP A 130 -2.42 -2.95 4.48
N CYS A 131 -1.52 -3.91 4.70
CA CYS A 131 -1.82 -5.34 4.68
C CYS A 131 -1.28 -6.05 5.92
N GLN A 132 -1.15 -5.29 7.00
CA GLN A 132 -0.85 -5.78 8.35
C GLN A 132 0.40 -6.68 8.38
N GLY A 133 1.51 -6.14 7.83
CA GLY A 133 2.83 -6.76 7.81
C GLY A 133 3.26 -7.38 6.48
N ALA A 134 2.36 -7.44 5.47
CA ALA A 134 2.69 -7.98 4.16
C ALA A 134 3.28 -6.94 3.18
N GLU A 135 3.59 -5.72 3.61
CA GLU A 135 4.04 -4.59 2.79
C GLU A 135 5.31 -4.95 2.01
N MET A 136 6.34 -5.45 2.71
CA MET A 136 7.60 -5.85 2.05
C MET A 136 7.44 -7.04 1.09
N PRO A 137 6.78 -8.16 1.47
CA PRO A 137 6.47 -9.24 0.54
C PRO A 137 5.74 -8.76 -0.72
N ILE A 138 4.73 -7.92 -0.58
CA ILE A 138 3.95 -7.39 -1.71
C ILE A 138 4.85 -6.55 -2.63
N LEU A 139 5.67 -5.67 -2.07
CA LEU A 139 6.60 -4.86 -2.87
C LEU A 139 7.64 -5.73 -3.58
N LYS A 140 8.22 -6.75 -2.95
CA LYS A 140 9.13 -7.69 -3.63
C LYS A 140 8.47 -8.33 -4.87
N GLY A 141 7.17 -8.63 -4.79
CA GLY A 141 6.38 -9.13 -5.91
C GLY A 141 5.96 -8.08 -6.95
N ALA A 142 6.43 -6.82 -6.82
CA ALA A 142 6.10 -5.69 -7.68
C ALA A 142 7.31 -5.13 -8.46
N SER A 143 8.41 -5.87 -8.54
CA SER A 143 9.70 -5.39 -9.04
C SER A 143 9.66 -4.80 -10.45
N ASP A 144 8.78 -5.28 -11.32
CA ASP A 144 8.71 -4.89 -12.73
C ASP A 144 8.16 -3.47 -12.94
N ILE A 145 7.59 -2.87 -11.89
CA ILE A 145 7.01 -1.52 -11.98
C ILE A 145 7.72 -0.47 -11.12
N TYR A 146 8.81 -0.81 -10.41
CA TYR A 146 9.51 0.13 -9.53
C TYR A 146 9.89 1.45 -10.19
N ASP A 147 10.37 1.41 -11.43
CA ASP A 147 10.76 2.61 -12.17
C ASP A 147 9.59 3.54 -12.52
N LYS A 148 8.36 3.04 -12.51
CA LYS A 148 7.13 3.80 -12.76
C LYS A 148 6.48 4.35 -11.49
N ILE A 149 6.86 3.81 -10.32
CA ILE A 149 6.31 4.24 -9.03
C ILE A 149 7.00 5.51 -8.59
N ASN A 150 6.21 6.55 -8.32
CA ASN A 150 6.71 7.82 -7.81
C ASN A 150 6.62 7.90 -6.29
N PHE A 151 5.51 7.43 -5.73
CA PHE A 151 5.26 7.46 -4.30
C PHE A 151 4.68 6.13 -3.80
N ILE A 152 5.09 5.76 -2.59
CA ILE A 152 4.57 4.59 -1.87
C ILE A 152 4.15 5.03 -0.48
N ILE A 153 2.95 4.64 -0.04
CA ILE A 153 2.46 4.77 1.32
C ILE A 153 2.50 3.38 1.96
N LEU A 154 3.16 3.27 3.10
CA LEU A 154 3.20 2.04 3.90
C LEU A 154 2.79 2.33 5.33
N GLU A 155 2.00 1.43 5.91
CA GLU A 155 1.82 1.35 7.35
C GLU A 155 3.02 0.61 7.96
N LEU A 156 3.78 1.27 8.84
CA LEU A 156 5.02 0.74 9.41
C LEU A 156 4.93 0.60 10.94
N PRO A 157 5.33 -0.54 11.51
CA PRO A 157 5.38 -0.70 12.95
C PRO A 157 6.50 0.16 13.56
N LEU A 158 6.20 0.90 14.64
CA LEU A 158 7.20 1.61 15.42
C LEU A 158 7.59 0.79 16.66
N PHE A 159 6.85 0.98 17.74
CA PHE A 159 7.07 0.33 19.01
C PHE A 159 6.10 -0.84 19.16
N GLY A 160 6.65 -2.05 19.17
CA GLY A 160 5.82 -3.25 19.15
C GLY A 160 5.32 -3.59 17.73
N LYS A 161 4.96 -4.83 17.57
CA LYS A 161 4.44 -5.37 16.30
C LYS A 161 3.10 -6.01 16.59
N TYR A 162 2.07 -5.64 15.83
CA TYR A 162 0.77 -6.29 15.96
C TYR A 162 0.81 -7.73 15.51
N ASN A 163 1.50 -8.00 14.41
CA ASN A 163 1.54 -9.30 13.76
C ASN A 163 2.83 -10.06 14.09
N GLU A 164 2.74 -11.40 14.05
CA GLU A 164 3.89 -12.29 14.22
C GLU A 164 4.79 -12.25 12.98
N ASN A 165 6.11 -12.39 13.20
CA ASN A 165 7.12 -12.53 12.15
C ASN A 165 7.20 -11.41 11.11
N VAL A 166 6.58 -10.25 11.38
CA VAL A 166 6.69 -9.09 10.49
C VAL A 166 8.02 -8.36 10.68
N PRO A 167 8.54 -7.71 9.62
CA PRO A 167 9.72 -6.87 9.71
C PRO A 167 9.53 -5.71 10.71
N ASN A 168 10.61 -5.21 11.27
CA ASN A 168 10.58 -4.00 12.10
C ASN A 168 10.71 -2.74 11.24
N PHE A 169 10.57 -1.56 11.87
CA PHE A 169 10.67 -0.27 11.21
C PHE A 169 11.98 -0.11 10.41
N LEU A 170 13.11 -0.44 11.03
CA LEU A 170 14.42 -0.29 10.38
C LEU A 170 14.60 -1.23 9.18
N GLU A 171 14.04 -2.44 9.26
CA GLU A 171 14.06 -3.39 8.14
C GLU A 171 13.26 -2.86 6.95
N HIS A 172 12.09 -2.23 7.20
CA HIS A 172 11.33 -1.56 6.15
C HIS A 172 12.11 -0.41 5.51
N ILE A 173 12.72 0.47 6.32
CA ILE A 173 13.50 1.62 5.79
C ILE A 173 14.68 1.13 4.93
N LYS A 174 15.42 0.13 5.39
CA LYS A 174 16.53 -0.46 4.61
C LYS A 174 16.06 -1.10 3.30
N PHE A 175 14.94 -1.82 3.36
CA PHE A 175 14.35 -2.41 2.17
C PHE A 175 13.92 -1.34 1.16
N MET A 176 13.20 -0.31 1.60
CA MET A 176 12.77 0.80 0.74
C MET A 176 13.94 1.50 0.08
N ASP A 177 15.02 1.76 0.86
CA ASP A 177 16.26 2.34 0.33
C ASP A 177 16.89 1.45 -0.76
N SER A 178 16.90 0.13 -0.54
CA SER A 178 17.46 -0.86 -1.48
C SER A 178 16.71 -0.95 -2.81
N ILE A 179 15.40 -0.67 -2.81
CA ILE A 179 14.58 -0.68 -4.02
C ILE A 179 14.40 0.72 -4.64
N GLY A 180 15.15 1.71 -4.14
CA GLY A 180 15.23 3.05 -4.75
C GLY A 180 14.25 4.08 -4.20
N PHE A 181 13.72 3.89 -3.00
CA PHE A 181 12.81 4.84 -2.34
C PHE A 181 13.38 5.35 -1.02
N VAL A 182 13.08 6.60 -0.71
CA VAL A 182 13.47 7.23 0.57
C VAL A 182 12.24 7.81 1.27
N PRO A 183 12.27 7.93 2.62
CA PRO A 183 11.21 8.61 3.36
C PRO A 183 11.00 10.04 2.85
N TYR A 184 9.73 10.42 2.65
CA TYR A 184 9.34 11.76 2.23
C TYR A 184 8.59 12.51 3.35
N ASP A 185 7.59 11.84 3.96
CA ASP A 185 6.80 12.43 5.04
C ASP A 185 6.17 11.35 5.92
N ILE A 186 5.89 11.66 7.19
CA ILE A 186 4.98 10.89 8.03
C ILE A 186 3.60 11.50 7.85
N ILE A 187 2.65 10.69 7.39
CA ILE A 187 1.35 11.19 6.94
C ILE A 187 0.20 10.85 7.89
N ASP A 188 0.40 9.85 8.76
CA ASP A 188 -0.52 9.53 9.86
C ASP A 188 0.21 8.78 10.99
N ASN A 189 -0.42 8.71 12.17
CA ASN A 189 0.11 8.02 13.36
C ASN A 189 -1.01 7.25 14.06
N HIS A 190 -0.73 6.03 14.48
CA HIS A 190 -1.68 5.15 15.12
C HIS A 190 -1.30 4.87 16.58
N TYR A 191 -2.11 5.37 17.50
CA TYR A 191 -1.84 5.28 18.93
C TYR A 191 -2.73 4.24 19.61
N ILE A 192 -2.14 3.48 20.56
CA ILE A 192 -2.86 2.70 21.56
C ILE A 192 -2.41 3.18 22.93
N ASN A 193 -3.35 3.64 23.75
CA ASN A 193 -3.05 4.13 25.10
C ASN A 193 -1.84 5.09 25.12
N GLU A 194 -1.84 6.10 24.25
CA GLU A 194 -0.78 7.12 24.09
C GLU A 194 0.56 6.61 23.51
N PHE A 195 0.73 5.31 23.31
CA PHE A 195 1.89 4.75 22.60
C PHE A 195 1.68 4.80 21.10
N ASN A 196 2.60 5.43 20.38
CA ASN A 196 2.57 5.40 18.90
C ASN A 196 3.06 4.03 18.43
N MET A 197 2.12 3.22 17.95
CA MET A 197 2.37 1.82 17.57
C MET A 197 2.78 1.69 16.12
N GLN A 198 2.20 2.49 15.24
CA GLN A 198 2.43 2.45 13.80
C GLN A 198 2.38 3.87 13.22
N VAL A 199 3.03 4.04 12.07
CA VAL A 199 2.95 5.26 11.28
C VAL A 199 2.65 4.92 9.83
N ASP A 200 1.81 5.73 9.19
CA ASP A 200 1.75 5.76 7.74
C ASP A 200 2.85 6.67 7.21
N MET A 201 3.77 6.08 6.49
CA MET A 201 4.91 6.79 5.91
C MET A 201 4.78 6.87 4.40
N LEU A 202 4.98 8.07 3.88
CA LEU A 202 5.08 8.33 2.45
C LEU A 202 6.55 8.25 2.04
N PHE A 203 6.83 7.41 1.06
CA PHE A 203 8.14 7.29 0.41
C PHE A 203 8.11 7.89 -0.97
N ILE A 204 9.24 8.45 -1.41
CA ILE A 204 9.42 9.01 -2.75
C ILE A 204 10.51 8.24 -3.49
N ASN A 205 10.33 8.02 -4.79
CA ASN A 205 11.36 7.46 -5.65
C ASN A 205 12.57 8.41 -5.72
N LYS A 206 13.78 7.89 -5.53
CA LYS A 206 15.03 8.65 -5.58
C LYS A 206 15.23 9.41 -6.90
N LYS A 207 14.64 8.92 -8.00
CA LYS A 207 14.70 9.55 -9.33
C LYS A 207 13.61 10.62 -9.55
N HIS A 208 12.74 10.90 -8.56
CA HIS A 208 11.65 11.84 -8.74
C HIS A 208 12.17 13.29 -8.73
N LYS A 209 11.62 14.14 -9.62
CA LYS A 209 12.02 15.55 -9.79
C LYS A 209 11.96 16.40 -8.51
N PHE A 210 11.16 16.02 -7.51
CA PHE A 210 11.12 16.75 -6.24
C PHE A 210 12.43 16.69 -5.47
N ASN A 211 13.28 15.67 -5.71
CA ASN A 211 14.61 15.61 -5.12
C ASN A 211 15.51 16.74 -5.65
N GLU A 212 15.40 17.09 -6.93
CA GLU A 212 16.13 18.22 -7.54
C GLU A 212 15.67 19.54 -6.91
N ILE A 213 14.34 19.75 -6.78
CA ILE A 213 13.77 20.95 -6.16
C ILE A 213 14.26 21.11 -4.71
N VAL A 214 14.30 20.03 -3.93
CA VAL A 214 14.79 20.08 -2.54
C VAL A 214 16.27 20.45 -2.49
N GLN A 215 17.11 19.90 -3.38
CA GLN A 215 18.52 20.27 -3.47
C GLN A 215 18.69 21.76 -3.80
N GLU A 216 17.93 22.31 -4.73
CA GLU A 216 17.94 23.74 -5.05
C GLU A 216 17.52 24.63 -3.87
N LEU A 217 16.56 24.16 -3.04
CA LEU A 217 16.14 24.90 -1.85
C LEU A 217 17.20 24.90 -0.74
N LEU A 218 18.00 23.83 -0.63
CA LEU A 218 19.06 23.71 0.38
C LEU A 218 20.31 24.52 0.01
N LEU A 219 20.46 24.93 -1.25
CA LEU A 219 21.60 25.73 -1.75
C LEU A 219 21.35 27.24 -1.70
N LYS A 220 20.17 27.68 -1.30
CA LYS A 220 19.78 29.08 -1.11
C LYS A 220 19.92 29.53 0.34
#